data_1f8d6137e03faa398c59b595a34ce79b
#
_entry.id   1f8d6137e03faa398c59b595a34ce79b
#
_cell.length_a   1.000
_cell.length_b   1.000
_cell.length_c   1.000
_cell.angle_alpha   90.00
_cell.angle_beta   90.00
_cell.angle_gamma   90.00
#
_symmetry.space_group_name_H-M   'P 1'
#
loop_
_entity.id
_entity.type
_entity.pdbx_description
1 polymer ?
#
loop_
_entity_poly.entity_id
_entity_poly.type
_entity_poly.pdbx_seq_one_letter_code
_entity_poly.pdbx_strand_id
1 'polypeptide(L)'
;YAFVSNDEMSAGLWSNSEFEGRNAGASSSGGSNNTRVMSVSEKKDGYVSMGLGSSAWYWHRVMTDSHNRTWVLEETENPKMKVVITGNCNGDKNVDWQDGAVAFRDIMNNPFKSEEVPELVAYRIAMNFGSHAQNPFLTTLDNVKRVAMHTDGLGQSVLLKGYANEGHDSAHPDYADIGKRIGGPEDMKTLLEKG
;
A
#
# COMPACT_ATOMS: atom_id res chain seq x y z
N TYR A 1 -6.31 -5.16 5.09
CA TYR A 1 -6.40 -6.05 6.25
C TYR A 1 -7.85 -6.12 6.69
N ALA A 2 -8.26 -7.27 7.23
CA ALA A 2 -9.54 -7.41 7.90
C ALA A 2 -9.36 -8.34 9.12
N PHE A 3 -10.00 -7.95 10.21
CA PHE A 3 -10.01 -8.71 11.45
C PHE A 3 -11.44 -8.91 11.91
N VAL A 4 -11.68 -10.02 12.58
CA VAL A 4 -12.92 -10.30 13.29
C VAL A 4 -12.56 -10.78 14.69
N SER A 5 -13.27 -10.29 15.69
CA SER A 5 -13.04 -10.66 17.07
C SER A 5 -14.35 -10.89 17.83
N ASN A 6 -14.24 -11.67 18.87
CA ASN A 6 -15.21 -11.79 19.97
C ASN A 6 -14.45 -11.63 21.31
N ASP A 7 -15.14 -11.83 22.42
CA ASP A 7 -14.54 -11.62 23.76
C ASP A 7 -13.41 -12.62 24.10
N GLU A 8 -13.21 -13.67 23.30
CA GLU A 8 -12.25 -14.73 23.60
C GLU A 8 -11.11 -14.79 22.57
N MET A 9 -11.37 -14.44 21.30
CA MET A 9 -10.38 -14.57 20.23
C MET A 9 -10.55 -13.55 19.12
N SER A 10 -9.43 -13.26 18.47
CA SER A 10 -9.37 -12.42 17.26
C SER A 10 -8.76 -13.23 16.11
N ALA A 11 -9.26 -13.02 14.91
CA ALA A 11 -8.76 -13.68 13.71
C ALA A 11 -8.46 -12.67 12.61
N GLY A 12 -7.36 -12.91 11.88
CA GLY A 12 -6.95 -12.17 10.71
C GLY A 12 -6.80 -13.08 9.50
N LEU A 13 -7.10 -12.58 8.30
CA LEU A 13 -6.97 -13.30 7.04
C LEU A 13 -6.02 -12.58 6.11
N TRP A 14 -5.05 -13.30 5.58
CA TRP A 14 -4.20 -12.89 4.46
C TRP A 14 -4.57 -13.68 3.21
N SER A 15 -4.55 -13.02 2.05
CA SER A 15 -4.80 -13.64 0.76
C SER A 15 -3.86 -13.05 -0.30
N ASN A 16 -3.42 -13.89 -1.24
CA ASN A 16 -2.72 -13.45 -2.44
C ASN A 16 -3.66 -13.17 -3.62
N SER A 17 -4.97 -13.04 -3.37
CA SER A 17 -5.93 -12.70 -4.41
C SER A 17 -5.48 -11.46 -5.19
N GLU A 18 -5.42 -11.57 -6.50
CA GLU A 18 -5.15 -10.43 -7.39
C GLU A 18 -6.41 -9.65 -7.73
N PHE A 19 -7.56 -10.20 -7.40
CA PHE A 19 -8.83 -9.56 -7.67
C PHE A 19 -9.04 -8.38 -6.73
N GLU A 20 -8.90 -7.21 -7.30
CA GLU A 20 -9.35 -5.97 -6.71
C GLU A 20 -10.80 -5.74 -7.13
N GLY A 21 -11.70 -6.59 -6.64
CA GLY A 21 -13.12 -6.51 -6.99
C GLY A 21 -13.77 -5.27 -6.39
N ARG A 22 -14.65 -4.65 -7.16
CA ARG A 22 -15.61 -3.70 -6.60
C ARG A 22 -16.51 -4.47 -5.63
N ASN A 23 -16.51 -4.11 -4.37
CA ASN A 23 -17.56 -4.56 -3.47
C ASN A 23 -18.90 -4.09 -4.04
N ALA A 24 -19.76 -5.02 -4.32
CA ALA A 24 -21.14 -4.70 -4.66
C ALA A 24 -21.73 -3.88 -3.50
N GLY A 25 -21.99 -2.60 -3.71
CA GLY A 25 -22.49 -1.68 -2.69
C GLY A 25 -21.55 -0.54 -2.28
N ALA A 26 -20.29 -0.51 -2.75
CA ALA A 26 -19.49 0.70 -2.62
C ALA A 26 -20.09 1.80 -3.51
N SER A 27 -20.49 2.91 -2.90
CA SER A 27 -21.05 4.04 -3.62
C SER A 27 -20.06 4.54 -4.65
N SER A 28 -20.57 4.99 -5.79
CA SER A 28 -19.81 5.53 -6.92
C SER A 28 -18.98 6.80 -6.62
N SER A 29 -18.93 7.25 -5.39
CA SER A 29 -18.19 8.42 -4.99
C SER A 29 -16.74 8.06 -4.56
N GLY A 30 -15.96 7.57 -5.50
CA GLY A 30 -14.54 7.82 -5.50
C GLY A 30 -13.64 6.94 -4.63
N GLY A 31 -14.03 5.74 -4.28
CA GLY A 31 -13.12 4.80 -3.65
C GLY A 31 -13.30 3.41 -4.25
N SER A 32 -12.37 2.96 -5.06
CA SER A 32 -12.27 1.54 -5.34
C SER A 32 -11.86 0.86 -4.04
N ASN A 33 -12.80 0.22 -3.36
CA ASN A 33 -12.48 -0.67 -2.24
C ASN A 33 -11.86 -1.96 -2.79
N ASN A 34 -10.64 -1.81 -3.29
CA ASN A 34 -9.83 -2.90 -3.79
C ASN A 34 -9.26 -3.64 -2.58
N THR A 35 -10.04 -4.53 -2.02
CA THR A 35 -9.60 -5.30 -0.87
C THR A 35 -9.45 -6.76 -1.25
N ARG A 36 -8.25 -7.29 -1.01
CA ARG A 36 -7.97 -8.73 -1.15
C ARG A 36 -8.71 -9.56 -0.10
N VAL A 37 -9.06 -8.94 1.00
CA VAL A 37 -9.79 -9.52 2.12
C VAL A 37 -10.94 -8.60 2.49
N MET A 38 -12.10 -9.15 2.72
CA MET A 38 -13.32 -8.42 3.06
C MET A 38 -13.99 -9.04 4.29
N SER A 39 -14.76 -8.24 5.01
CA SER A 39 -15.70 -8.76 5.99
C SER A 39 -16.93 -9.31 5.28
N VAL A 40 -17.42 -10.42 5.76
CA VAL A 40 -18.67 -11.04 5.31
C VAL A 40 -19.63 -11.14 6.49
N SER A 41 -20.92 -10.91 6.24
CA SER A 41 -21.95 -11.08 7.27
C SER A 41 -23.12 -11.85 6.69
N GLU A 42 -23.66 -12.77 7.48
CA GLU A 42 -24.83 -13.55 7.15
C GLU A 42 -25.85 -13.41 8.28
N LYS A 43 -27.11 -13.17 7.90
CA LYS A 43 -28.24 -13.20 8.85
C LYS A 43 -28.98 -14.51 8.66
N LYS A 44 -29.04 -15.30 9.73
CA LYS A 44 -29.78 -16.55 9.73
C LYS A 44 -30.44 -16.77 11.09
N ASP A 45 -31.72 -17.12 11.07
CA ASP A 45 -32.49 -17.51 12.28
C ASP A 45 -32.39 -16.50 13.44
N GLY A 46 -32.38 -15.20 13.12
CA GLY A 46 -32.28 -14.13 14.13
C GLY A 46 -30.86 -13.81 14.62
N TYR A 47 -29.86 -14.52 14.15
CA TYR A 47 -28.46 -14.27 14.46
C TYR A 47 -27.74 -13.56 13.30
N VAL A 48 -26.73 -12.79 13.65
CA VAL A 48 -25.79 -12.23 12.68
C VAL A 48 -24.45 -12.94 12.86
N SER A 49 -24.04 -13.69 11.85
CA SER A 49 -22.71 -14.26 11.76
C SER A 49 -21.79 -13.28 11.02
N MET A 50 -20.64 -13.01 11.56
CA MET A 50 -19.59 -12.21 10.91
C MET A 50 -18.35 -13.05 10.68
N GLY A 51 -17.71 -12.85 9.55
CA GLY A 51 -16.51 -13.57 9.18
C GLY A 51 -15.62 -12.77 8.24
N LEU A 52 -14.54 -13.41 7.81
CA LEU A 52 -13.62 -12.88 6.83
C LEU A 52 -13.67 -13.72 5.56
N GLY A 53 -13.64 -13.07 4.42
CA GLY A 53 -13.59 -13.71 3.11
C GLY A 53 -12.45 -13.16 2.26
N SER A 54 -11.88 -14.00 1.42
CA SER A 54 -10.99 -13.56 0.37
C SER A 54 -11.77 -13.10 -0.85
N SER A 55 -11.25 -12.13 -1.58
CA SER A 55 -11.70 -11.86 -2.94
C SER A 55 -11.38 -13.04 -3.86
N ALA A 56 -12.03 -13.10 -5.01
CA ALA A 56 -11.82 -14.15 -6.00
C ALA A 56 -10.39 -14.13 -6.56
N TRP A 57 -9.97 -15.26 -7.12
CA TRP A 57 -8.76 -15.36 -7.93
C TRP A 57 -9.14 -15.53 -9.39
N TYR A 58 -8.31 -14.99 -10.28
CA TYR A 58 -8.40 -15.30 -11.69
C TYR A 58 -7.47 -16.46 -12.03
N TRP A 59 -8.02 -17.50 -12.64
CA TRP A 59 -7.20 -18.62 -13.14
C TRP A 59 -6.48 -18.26 -14.43
N HIS A 60 -7.19 -17.56 -15.30
CA HIS A 60 -6.67 -17.00 -16.53
C HIS A 60 -7.17 -15.55 -16.63
N ARG A 61 -6.33 -14.61 -16.24
CA ARG A 61 -6.70 -13.21 -16.24
C ARG A 61 -6.71 -12.68 -17.66
N VAL A 62 -7.88 -12.32 -18.16
CA VAL A 62 -8.05 -11.63 -19.43
C VAL A 62 -7.88 -10.14 -19.20
N MET A 63 -6.94 -9.55 -19.93
CA MET A 63 -6.66 -8.11 -19.92
C MET A 63 -7.13 -7.53 -21.24
N THR A 64 -7.79 -6.37 -21.19
CA THR A 64 -8.21 -5.62 -22.39
C THR A 64 -7.73 -4.18 -22.25
N ASP A 65 -7.02 -3.69 -23.24
CA ASP A 65 -6.56 -2.31 -23.28
C ASP A 65 -7.62 -1.33 -23.84
N SER A 66 -7.29 -0.05 -23.87
CA SER A 66 -8.16 1.00 -24.41
C SER A 66 -8.45 0.88 -25.91
N HIS A 67 -7.74 0.04 -26.63
CA HIS A 67 -7.93 -0.26 -28.05
C HIS A 67 -8.68 -1.58 -28.29
N ASN A 68 -9.28 -2.16 -27.25
CA ASN A 68 -9.95 -3.45 -27.27
C ASN A 68 -9.06 -4.65 -27.66
N ARG A 69 -7.73 -4.51 -27.52
CA ARG A 69 -6.83 -5.65 -27.68
C ARG A 69 -6.87 -6.48 -26.40
N THR A 70 -7.05 -7.77 -26.55
CA THR A 70 -7.21 -8.70 -25.45
C THR A 70 -6.06 -9.70 -25.42
N TRP A 71 -5.53 -9.95 -24.23
CA TRP A 71 -4.55 -11.01 -23.98
C TRP A 71 -4.84 -11.71 -22.67
N VAL A 72 -4.32 -12.91 -22.52
CA VAL A 72 -4.46 -13.72 -21.30
C VAL A 72 -3.12 -13.77 -20.59
N LEU A 73 -3.12 -13.52 -19.28
CA LEU A 73 -1.96 -13.82 -18.44
C LEU A 73 -1.94 -15.33 -18.18
N GLU A 74 -0.93 -16.02 -18.67
CA GLU A 74 -0.78 -17.45 -18.55
C GLU A 74 -0.14 -17.88 -17.22
N GLU A 75 0.68 -17.00 -16.63
CA GLU A 75 1.34 -17.27 -15.35
C GLU A 75 0.58 -16.58 -14.22
N THR A 76 -0.11 -17.37 -13.41
CA THR A 76 -0.76 -16.91 -12.19
C THR A 76 -0.24 -17.71 -11.00
N GLU A 77 -0.07 -17.05 -9.87
CA GLU A 77 0.19 -17.76 -8.62
C GLU A 77 -1.03 -18.60 -8.21
N ASN A 78 -0.77 -19.77 -7.65
CA ASN A 78 -1.84 -20.57 -7.05
C ASN A 78 -2.55 -19.78 -5.94
N PRO A 79 -3.87 -19.93 -5.79
CA PRO A 79 -4.62 -19.34 -4.69
C PRO A 79 -4.02 -19.74 -3.34
N LYS A 80 -3.75 -18.75 -2.50
CA LYS A 80 -3.21 -18.94 -1.14
C LYS A 80 -4.00 -18.11 -0.15
N MET A 81 -4.35 -18.73 0.96
CA MET A 81 -4.88 -18.03 2.13
C MET A 81 -4.10 -18.45 3.38
N LYS A 82 -3.92 -17.50 4.28
CA LYS A 82 -3.37 -17.74 5.61
C LYS A 82 -4.33 -17.13 6.62
N VAL A 83 -4.59 -17.87 7.68
CA VAL A 83 -5.43 -17.43 8.81
C VAL A 83 -4.59 -17.43 10.05
N VAL A 84 -4.68 -16.38 10.84
CA VAL A 84 -4.15 -16.33 12.20
C VAL A 84 -5.31 -16.18 13.17
N ILE A 85 -5.27 -16.94 14.26
CA ILE A 85 -6.23 -16.83 15.36
C ILE A 85 -5.41 -16.63 16.64
N THR A 86 -5.79 -15.64 17.44
CA THR A 86 -5.11 -15.32 18.68
C THR A 86 -6.10 -14.94 19.77
N GLY A 87 -5.69 -15.07 21.03
CA GLY A 87 -6.36 -14.44 22.18
C GLY A 87 -5.77 -13.07 22.46
N ASN A 88 -5.82 -12.66 23.74
CA ASN A 88 -5.19 -11.43 24.21
C ASN A 88 -3.65 -11.56 24.14
N CYS A 89 -3.04 -11.03 23.08
CA CYS A 89 -1.60 -11.08 22.86
C CYS A 89 -0.92 -9.74 23.18
N ASN A 90 -1.66 -8.65 23.32
CA ASN A 90 -1.14 -7.34 23.71
C ASN A 90 -1.12 -7.12 25.23
N GLY A 91 -1.80 -8.00 26.01
CA GLY A 91 -1.77 -8.00 27.47
C GLY A 91 -2.71 -7.00 28.16
N ASP A 92 -3.64 -6.38 27.44
CA ASP A 92 -4.55 -5.35 27.95
C ASP A 92 -5.84 -5.91 28.59
N LYS A 93 -5.99 -7.25 28.62
CA LYS A 93 -7.15 -8.02 29.12
C LYS A 93 -8.43 -7.89 28.29
N ASN A 94 -8.34 -7.34 27.11
CA ASN A 94 -9.41 -7.28 26.14
C ASN A 94 -8.98 -8.05 24.88
N VAL A 95 -9.90 -8.64 24.13
CA VAL A 95 -9.59 -9.27 22.85
C VAL A 95 -10.28 -8.49 21.76
N ASP A 96 -9.49 -7.86 20.91
CA ASP A 96 -10.00 -7.03 19.84
C ASP A 96 -9.17 -7.12 18.55
N TRP A 97 -9.38 -6.17 17.64
CA TRP A 97 -8.67 -6.11 16.39
C TRP A 97 -7.16 -5.88 16.56
N GLN A 98 -6.70 -5.28 17.67
CA GLN A 98 -5.28 -5.01 17.93
C GLN A 98 -4.52 -6.32 18.11
N ASP A 99 -5.10 -7.28 18.84
CA ASP A 99 -4.53 -8.62 18.98
C ASP A 99 -4.40 -9.30 17.62
N GLY A 100 -5.47 -9.26 16.82
CA GLY A 100 -5.44 -9.76 15.46
C GLY A 100 -4.36 -9.10 14.60
N ALA A 101 -4.19 -7.78 14.73
CA ALA A 101 -3.18 -7.03 13.99
C ALA A 101 -1.75 -7.37 14.41
N VAL A 102 -1.50 -7.58 15.70
CA VAL A 102 -0.19 -8.02 16.20
C VAL A 102 0.15 -9.40 15.67
N ALA A 103 -0.77 -10.37 15.81
CA ALA A 103 -0.57 -11.73 15.33
C ALA A 103 -0.49 -11.82 13.79
N PHE A 104 -1.16 -10.93 13.07
CA PHE A 104 -1.15 -10.89 11.59
C PHE A 104 0.25 -10.64 11.01
N ARG A 105 1.14 -10.01 11.76
CA ARG A 105 2.53 -9.78 11.32
C ARG A 105 3.25 -11.08 10.97
N ASP A 106 2.88 -12.19 11.58
CA ASP A 106 3.50 -13.50 11.35
C ASP A 106 3.08 -14.13 10.01
N ILE A 107 1.96 -13.70 9.44
CA ILE A 107 1.42 -14.28 8.20
C ILE A 107 1.42 -13.32 7.02
N MET A 108 1.60 -12.01 7.25
CA MET A 108 1.64 -11.03 6.17
C MET A 108 2.91 -11.16 5.32
N ASN A 109 2.81 -10.77 4.07
CA ASN A 109 4.01 -10.57 3.26
C ASN A 109 4.58 -9.18 3.56
N ASN A 110 5.81 -9.17 4.00
CA ASN A 110 6.54 -7.91 4.19
C ASN A 110 6.97 -7.33 2.84
N PRO A 111 6.91 -6.02 2.65
CA PRO A 111 7.47 -5.37 1.47
C PRO A 111 8.97 -5.64 1.35
N PHE A 112 9.48 -5.53 0.13
CA PHE A 112 10.92 -5.61 -0.13
C PHE A 112 11.68 -4.61 0.78
N LYS A 113 12.72 -5.08 1.47
CA LYS A 113 13.54 -4.31 2.41
C LYS A 113 12.79 -3.73 3.62
N SER A 114 11.65 -4.30 3.99
CA SER A 114 10.87 -3.82 5.15
C SER A 114 11.63 -3.93 6.47
N GLU A 115 12.56 -4.87 6.58
CA GLU A 115 13.44 -5.06 7.74
C GLU A 115 14.43 -3.91 7.94
N GLU A 116 14.75 -3.17 6.89
CA GLU A 116 15.62 -2.00 6.97
C GLU A 116 14.90 -0.76 7.52
N VAL A 117 13.57 -0.69 7.37
CA VAL A 117 12.76 0.51 7.69
C VAL A 117 12.85 0.94 9.16
N PRO A 118 12.89 0.04 10.16
CA PRO A 118 13.03 0.45 11.56
C PRO A 118 14.30 1.25 11.88
N GLU A 119 15.35 1.05 11.07
CA GLU A 119 16.64 1.71 11.22
C GLU A 119 16.73 3.02 10.39
N LEU A 120 15.64 3.41 9.72
CA LEU A 120 15.62 4.54 8.81
C LEU A 120 14.65 5.63 9.27
N VAL A 121 15.01 6.87 8.94
CA VAL A 121 14.04 7.97 8.93
C VAL A 121 13.22 7.88 7.66
N ALA A 122 11.97 7.42 7.76
CA ALA A 122 11.08 7.21 6.62
C ALA A 122 10.09 8.38 6.46
N TYR A 123 10.11 9.04 5.32
CA TYR A 123 9.20 10.15 5.03
C TYR A 123 8.95 10.32 3.53
N ARG A 124 7.98 11.15 3.21
CA ARG A 124 7.65 11.50 1.82
C ARG A 124 7.72 12.99 1.59
N ILE A 125 8.15 13.38 0.39
CA ILE A 125 8.23 14.75 -0.06
C ILE A 125 7.26 14.98 -1.21
N ALA A 126 6.39 15.98 -1.05
CA ALA A 126 5.54 16.47 -2.13
C ALA A 126 6.37 17.35 -3.06
N MET A 127 6.76 16.82 -4.22
CA MET A 127 7.64 17.50 -5.17
C MET A 127 6.91 18.57 -5.97
N ASN A 128 5.84 18.17 -6.64
CA ASN A 128 5.05 19.02 -7.50
C ASN A 128 3.57 18.61 -7.46
N PHE A 129 2.76 19.38 -6.78
CA PHE A 129 1.31 19.23 -6.70
C PHE A 129 0.63 20.44 -7.32
N GLY A 130 -0.37 20.21 -8.15
CA GLY A 130 -1.04 21.29 -8.87
C GLY A 130 -0.06 22.15 -9.67
N SER A 131 1.05 21.59 -10.15
CA SER A 131 2.10 22.28 -10.91
C SER A 131 2.77 23.47 -10.16
N HIS A 132 2.80 23.42 -8.81
CA HIS A 132 3.36 24.51 -8.00
C HIS A 132 4.84 24.35 -7.63
N ALA A 133 5.48 23.24 -8.00
CA ALA A 133 6.91 22.97 -7.74
C ALA A 133 7.36 23.25 -6.28
N GLN A 134 6.62 22.70 -5.32
CA GLN A 134 6.82 22.97 -3.88
C GLN A 134 8.22 22.60 -3.39
N ASN A 135 8.76 21.47 -3.87
CA ASN A 135 10.05 20.99 -3.46
C ASN A 135 10.89 20.55 -4.68
N PRO A 136 11.59 21.47 -5.35
CA PRO A 136 12.56 21.14 -6.40
C PRO A 136 13.64 20.14 -5.91
N PHE A 137 14.25 19.41 -6.82
CA PHE A 137 15.24 18.37 -6.49
C PHE A 137 16.39 18.88 -5.64
N LEU A 138 16.96 20.05 -5.96
CA LEU A 138 18.07 20.59 -5.18
C LEU A 138 17.65 21.08 -3.79
N THR A 139 16.45 21.64 -3.66
CA THR A 139 15.86 21.97 -2.34
C THR A 139 15.64 20.69 -1.53
N THR A 140 15.17 19.62 -2.19
CA THR A 140 15.01 18.31 -1.57
C THR A 140 16.33 17.76 -1.10
N LEU A 141 17.41 17.88 -1.89
CA LEU A 141 18.76 17.48 -1.51
C LEU A 141 19.24 18.20 -0.24
N ASP A 142 19.02 19.51 -0.15
CA ASP A 142 19.36 20.27 1.04
C ASP A 142 18.58 19.80 2.27
N ASN A 143 17.30 19.50 2.11
CA ASN A 143 16.48 19.00 3.19
C ASN A 143 16.90 17.59 3.65
N VAL A 144 17.23 16.68 2.73
CA VAL A 144 17.78 15.35 3.05
C VAL A 144 19.07 15.47 3.86
N LYS A 145 19.98 16.34 3.44
CA LYS A 145 21.25 16.61 4.19
C LYS A 145 20.98 17.20 5.58
N ARG A 146 20.01 18.09 5.72
CA ARG A 146 19.63 18.63 7.04
C ARG A 146 19.07 17.53 7.95
N VAL A 147 18.21 16.64 7.43
CA VAL A 147 17.72 15.50 8.20
C VAL A 147 18.88 14.62 8.67
N ALA A 148 19.83 14.27 7.79
CA ALA A 148 21.02 13.51 8.16
C ALA A 148 21.82 14.19 9.29
N MET A 149 22.02 15.51 9.21
CA MET A 149 22.72 16.26 10.25
C MET A 149 21.99 16.24 11.60
N HIS A 150 20.65 16.34 11.58
CA HIS A 150 19.85 16.36 12.81
C HIS A 150 19.64 14.97 13.43
N THR A 151 19.93 13.91 12.70
CA THR A 151 19.75 12.52 13.13
C THR A 151 21.09 11.79 13.29
N ASP A 152 22.19 12.53 13.38
CA ASP A 152 23.56 11.98 13.49
C ASP A 152 23.89 10.94 12.41
N GLY A 153 23.37 11.17 11.18
CA GLY A 153 23.66 10.33 10.02
C GLY A 153 22.82 9.06 9.91
N LEU A 154 21.68 8.98 10.58
CA LEU A 154 20.75 7.86 10.34
C LEU A 154 20.40 7.77 8.85
N GLY A 155 20.29 6.54 8.35
CA GLY A 155 19.82 6.28 6.99
C GLY A 155 18.40 6.85 6.76
N GLN A 156 18.09 7.14 5.53
CA GLN A 156 16.81 7.73 5.17
C GLN A 156 16.13 6.94 4.06
N SER A 157 14.81 6.75 4.18
CA SER A 157 13.94 6.24 3.12
C SER A 157 13.02 7.37 2.67
N VAL A 158 13.25 7.91 1.48
CA VAL A 158 12.54 9.09 0.98
C VAL A 158 11.68 8.76 -0.22
N LEU A 159 10.36 8.94 -0.09
CA LEU A 159 9.42 8.81 -1.19
C LEU A 159 9.21 10.17 -1.86
N LEU A 160 9.66 10.29 -3.11
CA LEU A 160 9.45 11.49 -3.94
C LEU A 160 8.10 11.40 -4.64
N LYS A 161 7.11 12.16 -4.19
CA LYS A 161 5.75 12.14 -4.76
C LYS A 161 5.54 13.28 -5.75
N GLY A 162 5.15 12.95 -6.98
CA GLY A 162 4.95 13.93 -8.05
C GLY A 162 6.26 14.40 -8.70
N TYR A 163 7.24 13.52 -8.83
CA TYR A 163 8.54 13.81 -9.43
C TYR A 163 8.52 13.83 -10.96
N ALA A 164 7.55 13.14 -11.58
CA ALA A 164 7.49 12.96 -13.02
C ALA A 164 6.41 13.84 -13.68
N ASN A 165 6.55 14.07 -14.99
CA ASN A 165 5.64 14.85 -15.81
C ASN A 165 5.37 16.25 -15.22
N GLU A 166 4.10 16.67 -15.15
CA GLU A 166 3.68 17.95 -14.55
C GLU A 166 3.29 17.82 -13.06
N GLY A 167 3.63 16.71 -12.42
CA GLY A 167 3.42 16.49 -11.01
C GLY A 167 2.30 15.51 -10.67
N HIS A 168 1.92 15.48 -9.37
CA HIS A 168 1.05 14.45 -8.80
C HIS A 168 -0.33 14.34 -9.46
N ASP A 169 -0.94 15.47 -9.82
CA ASP A 169 -2.31 15.50 -10.34
C ASP A 169 -2.37 15.58 -11.86
N SER A 170 -1.24 15.37 -12.54
CA SER A 170 -1.19 15.32 -14.01
C SER A 170 -1.38 13.90 -14.52
N ALA A 171 -1.68 13.77 -15.81
CA ALA A 171 -1.56 12.48 -16.48
C ALA A 171 -0.11 11.98 -16.41
N HIS A 172 0.10 10.72 -16.11
CA HIS A 172 1.43 10.11 -15.97
C HIS A 172 1.68 9.07 -17.08
N PRO A 173 1.81 9.52 -18.35
CA PRO A 173 2.02 8.60 -19.45
C PRO A 173 3.43 8.01 -19.47
N ASP A 174 4.41 8.69 -18.85
CA ASP A 174 5.80 8.28 -18.84
C ASP A 174 6.47 8.61 -17.49
N TYR A 175 6.85 7.57 -16.75
CA TYR A 175 7.56 7.71 -15.47
C TYR A 175 9.03 8.16 -15.64
N ALA A 176 9.58 8.06 -16.85
CA ALA A 176 10.91 8.54 -17.16
C ALA A 176 10.94 10.03 -17.58
N ASP A 177 9.79 10.66 -17.79
CA ASP A 177 9.69 12.10 -18.02
C ASP A 177 9.81 12.86 -16.71
N ILE A 178 11.05 13.18 -16.35
CA ILE A 178 11.34 13.86 -15.08
C ILE A 178 10.86 15.32 -15.12
N GLY A 179 10.15 15.73 -14.07
CA GLY A 179 9.49 17.03 -14.01
C GLY A 179 10.43 18.22 -14.18
N LYS A 180 10.26 18.97 -15.27
CA LYS A 180 11.11 20.12 -15.62
C LYS A 180 10.95 21.29 -14.62
N ARG A 181 9.73 21.48 -14.10
CA ARG A 181 9.43 22.55 -13.13
C ARG A 181 10.19 22.41 -11.81
N ILE A 182 10.60 21.21 -11.48
CA ILE A 182 11.32 20.88 -10.23
C ILE A 182 12.81 20.61 -10.45
N GLY A 183 13.33 20.95 -11.64
CA GLY A 183 14.75 20.88 -11.98
C GLY A 183 15.14 19.87 -13.06
N GLY A 184 14.22 18.98 -13.46
CA GLY A 184 14.45 18.04 -14.55
C GLY A 184 15.45 16.92 -14.20
N PRO A 185 15.90 16.17 -15.23
CA PRO A 185 16.76 14.98 -15.07
C PRO A 185 18.10 15.26 -14.39
N GLU A 186 18.74 16.37 -14.70
CA GLU A 186 20.08 16.70 -14.17
C GLU A 186 20.06 16.97 -12.67
N ASP A 187 19.05 17.71 -12.20
CA ASP A 187 18.88 17.98 -10.78
C ASP A 187 18.47 16.72 -10.02
N MET A 188 17.62 15.87 -10.62
CA MET A 188 17.28 14.57 -10.05
C MET A 188 18.53 13.69 -9.92
N LYS A 189 19.35 13.62 -10.96
CA LYS A 189 20.64 12.90 -10.90
C LYS A 189 21.52 13.41 -9.77
N THR A 190 21.63 14.73 -9.63
CA THR A 190 22.38 15.35 -8.54
C THR A 190 21.84 14.96 -7.16
N LEU A 191 20.51 14.91 -7.00
CA LEU A 191 19.87 14.44 -5.77
C LEU A 191 20.24 12.97 -5.47
N LEU A 192 20.19 12.09 -6.47
CA LEU A 192 20.46 10.66 -6.31
C LEU A 192 21.95 10.36 -6.04
N GLU A 193 22.87 11.19 -6.54
CA GLU A 193 24.32 10.99 -6.36
C GLU A 193 24.87 11.60 -5.06
N LYS A 194 24.20 12.59 -4.49
CA LYS A 194 24.69 13.39 -3.36
C LYS A 194 23.83 13.37 -2.12
N GLY A 195 22.65 12.71 -2.21
CA GLY A 195 21.66 12.56 -1.14
C GLY A 195 21.81 11.29 -0.30
#